data_0775c82052c81ea133af09166d91c557
#
_entry.id   0775c82052c81ea133af09166d91c557
#
_cell.length_a   1.000
_cell.length_b   1.000
_cell.length_c   1.000
_cell.angle_alpha   90.00
_cell.angle_beta   90.00
_cell.angle_gamma   90.00
#
_symmetry.space_group_name_H-M   'P 1'
#
loop_
_entity.id
_entity.type
_entity.pdbx_description
1 polymer ?
#
loop_
_entity_poly.entity_id
_entity_poly.type
_entity_poly.pdbx_seq_one_letter_code
_entity_poly.pdbx_strand_id
1 'polypeptide(L)'
;IWVSEIMLQQTQVKTVLPYWERWMRALPNLAALAKAKPHTLHKLWEGLGYYTRVRNLQQAAQLIVEQYGGRFPNNFDALLALPGIGRYTAGAVCSIAFDQPQPILDGNVIRVLTRLCGIAGNPCEQKTNARLWHLAKELVLQAAETDTPTSASLHASRITHHAPRPCSQFNQSLMELGALVCTPRQPRCGVCPIAKHCVACRQGLVHQLPGLRRRVRVTPRRFVAFVAHRRGLFLVRQRPAGGVNAHLWEFPNLELSPDDSDLKGAARSALGVRPRTLEPL
;
A
#
# COMPACT_ATOMS: atom_id res chain seq x y z
N ILE A 1 6.63 11.23 3.16
CA ILE A 1 6.93 9.79 3.12
C ILE A 1 5.76 8.98 3.65
N TRP A 2 5.33 9.12 4.91
CA TRP A 2 4.24 8.30 5.47
C TRP A 2 2.94 8.33 4.64
N VAL A 3 2.44 9.52 4.29
CA VAL A 3 1.21 9.66 3.48
C VAL A 3 1.37 9.00 2.10
N SER A 4 2.51 9.20 1.44
CA SER A 4 2.78 8.59 0.14
C SER A 4 2.85 7.06 0.22
N GLU A 5 3.48 6.50 1.25
CA GLU A 5 3.53 5.05 1.48
C GLU A 5 2.12 4.45 1.65
N ILE A 6 1.23 5.13 2.38
CA ILE A 6 -0.16 4.68 2.54
C ILE A 6 -0.95 4.81 1.22
N MET A 7 -0.74 5.89 0.45
CA MET A 7 -1.39 6.05 -0.86
C MET A 7 -0.94 4.98 -1.86
N LEU A 8 0.34 4.61 -1.84
CA LEU A 8 0.94 3.61 -2.72
C LEU A 8 0.55 2.16 -2.41
N GLN A 9 -0.06 1.89 -1.26
CA GLN A 9 -0.59 0.56 -0.97
C GLN A 9 -1.58 0.12 -2.04
N GLN A 10 -1.20 -0.90 -2.84
CA GLN A 10 -1.99 -1.44 -3.95
C GLN A 10 -2.41 -0.41 -5.04
N THR A 11 -1.72 0.72 -5.13
CA THR A 11 -1.98 1.77 -6.10
C THR A 11 -0.68 2.14 -6.83
N GLN A 12 -0.75 2.34 -8.15
CA GLN A 12 0.43 2.70 -8.96
C GLN A 12 0.84 4.15 -8.73
N VAL A 13 2.14 4.43 -8.81
CA VAL A 13 2.73 5.78 -8.62
C VAL A 13 2.05 6.84 -9.49
N LYS A 14 1.88 6.58 -10.79
CA LYS A 14 1.22 7.52 -11.71
C LYS A 14 -0.21 7.90 -11.29
N THR A 15 -0.91 6.99 -10.63
CA THR A 15 -2.26 7.24 -10.10
C THR A 15 -2.18 8.06 -8.80
N VAL A 16 -1.18 7.82 -7.95
CA VAL A 16 -1.03 8.48 -6.66
C VAL A 16 -0.60 9.94 -6.80
N LEU A 17 0.27 10.27 -7.75
CA LEU A 17 0.87 11.61 -7.89
C LEU A 17 -0.15 12.76 -7.81
N PRO A 18 -1.24 12.81 -8.61
CA PRO A 18 -2.19 13.92 -8.54
C PRO A 18 -2.97 13.97 -7.22
N TYR A 19 -3.15 12.83 -6.55
CA TYR A 19 -3.77 12.77 -5.23
C TYR A 19 -2.83 13.31 -4.15
N TRP A 20 -1.57 12.91 -4.19
CA TRP A 20 -0.55 13.38 -3.26
C TRP A 20 -0.35 14.88 -3.33
N GLU A 21 -0.29 15.46 -4.52
CA GLU A 21 -0.17 16.91 -4.71
C GLU A 21 -1.37 17.67 -4.14
N ARG A 22 -2.59 17.22 -4.42
CA ARG A 22 -3.82 17.82 -3.85
C ARG A 22 -3.85 17.69 -2.33
N TRP A 23 -3.45 16.54 -1.82
CA TRP A 23 -3.38 16.25 -0.40
C TRP A 23 -2.40 17.19 0.31
N MET A 24 -1.17 17.32 -0.19
CA MET A 24 -0.13 18.14 0.42
C MET A 24 -0.48 19.63 0.41
N ARG A 25 -1.22 20.08 -0.59
CA ARG A 25 -1.75 21.47 -0.62
C ARG A 25 -2.86 21.68 0.42
N ALA A 26 -3.76 20.73 0.57
CA ALA A 26 -4.90 20.85 1.46
C ALA A 26 -4.55 20.56 2.94
N LEU A 27 -3.65 19.61 3.17
CA LEU A 27 -3.26 19.07 4.48
C LEU A 27 -1.73 19.03 4.59
N PRO A 28 -1.06 20.20 4.68
CA PRO A 28 0.40 20.31 4.55
C PRO A 28 1.17 19.75 5.76
N ASN A 29 0.50 19.51 6.87
CA ASN A 29 1.12 19.02 8.09
C ASN A 29 0.21 18.10 8.89
N LEU A 30 0.78 17.45 9.90
CA LEU A 30 0.11 16.50 10.75
C LEU A 30 -1.09 17.08 11.51
N ALA A 31 -0.96 18.29 12.00
CA ALA A 31 -2.04 18.96 12.74
C ALA A 31 -3.26 19.25 11.84
N ALA A 32 -3.03 19.65 10.59
CA ALA A 32 -4.08 19.82 9.59
C ALA A 32 -4.81 18.51 9.31
N LEU A 33 -4.06 17.40 9.15
CA LEU A 33 -4.63 16.06 8.96
C LEU A 33 -5.45 15.60 10.17
N ALA A 34 -4.93 15.76 11.37
CA ALA A 34 -5.61 15.36 12.61
C ALA A 34 -6.96 16.09 12.81
N LYS A 35 -7.02 17.39 12.46
CA LYS A 35 -8.21 18.25 12.60
C LYS A 35 -9.14 18.22 11.40
N ALA A 36 -8.76 17.58 10.30
CA ALA A 36 -9.56 17.57 9.06
C ALA A 36 -10.94 16.95 9.28
N LYS A 37 -11.96 17.51 8.63
CA LYS A 37 -13.31 16.94 8.66
C LYS A 37 -13.35 15.65 7.83
N PRO A 38 -14.07 14.60 8.24
CA PRO A 38 -14.14 13.33 7.51
C PRO A 38 -14.54 13.49 6.03
N HIS A 39 -15.49 14.36 5.73
CA HIS A 39 -15.92 14.59 4.35
C HIS A 39 -14.80 15.19 3.47
N THR A 40 -13.96 16.06 4.03
CA THR A 40 -12.81 16.64 3.32
C THR A 40 -11.77 15.55 3.00
N LEU A 41 -11.49 14.67 3.96
CA LEU A 41 -10.59 13.53 3.76
C LEU A 41 -11.12 12.57 2.69
N HIS A 42 -12.41 12.23 2.75
CA HIS A 42 -13.03 11.37 1.75
C HIS A 42 -12.99 12.00 0.35
N LYS A 43 -13.24 13.33 0.24
CA LYS A 43 -13.16 14.03 -1.04
C LYS A 43 -11.74 14.05 -1.63
N LEU A 44 -10.72 14.28 -0.80
CA LEU A 44 -9.31 14.23 -1.22
C LEU A 44 -8.88 12.81 -1.63
N TRP A 45 -9.52 11.78 -1.08
CA TRP A 45 -9.21 10.37 -1.30
C TRP A 45 -10.08 9.72 -2.39
N GLU A 46 -11.12 10.41 -2.86
CA GLU A 46 -12.11 9.89 -3.81
C GLU A 46 -11.43 9.36 -5.09
N GLY A 47 -11.66 8.07 -5.40
CA GLY A 47 -11.04 7.37 -6.54
C GLY A 47 -9.82 6.51 -6.20
N LEU A 48 -9.14 6.71 -5.06
CA LEU A 48 -8.04 5.83 -4.63
C LEU A 48 -8.52 4.47 -4.09
N GLY A 49 -9.78 4.39 -3.64
CA GLY A 49 -10.34 3.18 -3.03
C GLY A 49 -9.78 2.87 -1.63
N TYR A 50 -10.20 1.73 -1.07
CA TYR A 50 -9.73 1.27 0.25
C TYR A 50 -9.76 2.38 1.32
N TYR A 51 -10.93 2.99 1.53
CA TYR A 51 -11.13 4.16 2.39
C TYR A 51 -10.75 3.96 3.86
N THR A 52 -10.56 2.70 4.29
CA THR A 52 -9.99 2.40 5.61
C THR A 52 -8.60 3.02 5.77
N ARG A 53 -7.82 3.13 4.68
CA ARG A 53 -6.49 3.75 4.71
C ARG A 53 -6.54 5.21 5.15
N VAL A 54 -7.43 6.01 4.59
CA VAL A 54 -7.54 7.43 4.94
C VAL A 54 -8.09 7.64 6.35
N ARG A 55 -8.99 6.77 6.81
CA ARG A 55 -9.46 6.80 8.21
C ARG A 55 -8.35 6.48 9.19
N ASN A 56 -7.58 5.44 8.91
CA ASN A 56 -6.42 5.08 9.73
C ASN A 56 -5.36 6.18 9.72
N LEU A 57 -5.12 6.85 8.57
CA LEU A 57 -4.23 8.01 8.50
C LEU A 57 -4.66 9.11 9.47
N GLN A 58 -5.96 9.45 9.51
CA GLN A 58 -6.46 10.46 10.43
C GLN A 58 -6.34 10.03 11.89
N GLN A 59 -6.74 8.81 12.22
CA GLN A 59 -6.63 8.27 13.57
C GLN A 59 -5.18 8.26 14.06
N ALA A 60 -4.26 7.81 13.21
CA ALA A 60 -2.83 7.85 13.54
C ALA A 60 -2.33 9.28 13.74
N ALA A 61 -2.75 10.23 12.90
CA ALA A 61 -2.39 11.65 13.08
C ALA A 61 -2.92 12.24 14.40
N GLN A 62 -4.14 11.88 14.79
CA GLN A 62 -4.73 12.29 16.08
C GLN A 62 -3.93 11.74 17.25
N LEU A 63 -3.61 10.43 17.22
CA LEU A 63 -2.78 9.80 18.26
C LEU A 63 -1.38 10.42 18.34
N ILE A 64 -0.77 10.76 17.20
CA ILE A 64 0.54 11.41 17.21
C ILE A 64 0.47 12.82 17.83
N VAL A 65 -0.60 13.57 17.55
CA VAL A 65 -0.79 14.88 18.17
C VAL A 65 -1.01 14.74 19.68
N GLU A 66 -1.83 13.78 20.09
CA GLU A 66 -2.21 13.57 21.49
C GLU A 66 -1.05 12.99 22.32
N GLN A 67 -0.41 11.93 21.86
CA GLN A 67 0.56 11.16 22.65
C GLN A 67 2.00 11.62 22.44
N TYR A 68 2.31 12.20 21.29
CA TYR A 68 3.68 12.61 20.94
C TYR A 68 3.81 14.13 20.73
N GLY A 69 2.81 14.93 21.16
CA GLY A 69 2.84 16.38 21.03
C GLY A 69 2.97 16.87 19.58
N GLY A 70 2.46 16.12 18.61
CA GLY A 70 2.54 16.43 17.19
C GLY A 70 3.90 16.16 16.55
N ARG A 71 4.84 15.55 17.25
CA ARG A 71 6.12 15.08 16.70
C ARG A 71 5.97 13.66 16.19
N PHE A 72 6.29 13.44 14.93
CA PHE A 72 6.19 12.11 14.33
C PHE A 72 7.20 11.16 15.01
N PRO A 73 6.76 10.00 15.55
CA PRO A 73 7.67 9.09 16.23
C PRO A 73 8.71 8.52 15.25
N ASN A 74 9.94 8.37 15.71
CA ASN A 74 11.05 7.82 14.93
C ASN A 74 11.46 6.41 15.38
N ASN A 75 10.65 5.77 16.22
CA ASN A 75 10.88 4.42 16.73
C ASN A 75 9.98 3.43 16.01
N PHE A 76 10.54 2.28 15.60
CA PHE A 76 9.82 1.25 14.83
C PHE A 76 8.58 0.73 15.57
N ASP A 77 8.70 0.42 16.85
CA ASP A 77 7.60 -0.16 17.64
C ASP A 77 6.50 0.87 17.89
N ALA A 78 6.87 2.13 18.14
CA ALA A 78 5.92 3.24 18.23
C ALA A 78 5.16 3.47 16.93
N LEU A 79 5.82 3.35 15.79
CA LEU A 79 5.17 3.43 14.48
C LEU A 79 4.25 2.24 14.23
N LEU A 80 4.68 1.04 14.58
CA LEU A 80 3.90 -0.18 14.39
C LEU A 80 2.60 -0.19 15.22
N ALA A 81 2.59 0.51 16.36
CA ALA A 81 1.41 0.67 17.20
C ALA A 81 0.35 1.62 16.61
N LEU A 82 0.69 2.41 15.60
CA LEU A 82 -0.25 3.38 14.99
C LEU A 82 -1.23 2.69 14.03
N PRO A 83 -2.50 3.13 13.99
CA PRO A 83 -3.50 2.59 13.09
C PRO A 83 -3.08 2.62 11.62
N GLY A 84 -3.19 1.48 10.94
CA GLY A 84 -2.88 1.35 9.51
C GLY A 84 -1.39 1.29 9.16
N ILE A 85 -0.51 1.30 10.14
CA ILE A 85 0.93 1.12 9.96
C ILE A 85 1.29 -0.34 10.26
N GLY A 86 1.60 -1.09 9.21
CA GLY A 86 2.14 -2.44 9.32
C GLY A 86 3.68 -2.45 9.29
N ARG A 87 4.26 -3.65 9.45
CA ARG A 87 5.71 -3.87 9.46
C ARG A 87 6.45 -3.21 8.30
N TYR A 88 5.91 -3.33 7.07
CA TYR A 88 6.48 -2.68 5.90
C TYR A 88 6.48 -1.15 6.03
N THR A 89 5.33 -0.55 6.34
CA THR A 89 5.21 0.91 6.43
C THR A 89 6.07 1.48 7.56
N ALA A 90 6.13 0.81 8.71
CA ALA A 90 7.03 1.20 9.81
C ALA A 90 8.50 1.16 9.35
N GLY A 91 8.92 0.08 8.69
CA GLY A 91 10.28 -0.04 8.14
C GLY A 91 10.60 1.02 7.08
N ALA A 92 9.66 1.30 6.17
CA ALA A 92 9.81 2.33 5.14
C ALA A 92 9.96 3.73 5.76
N VAL A 93 9.11 4.08 6.73
CA VAL A 93 9.22 5.37 7.41
C VAL A 93 10.53 5.47 8.20
N CYS A 94 10.89 4.44 8.98
CA CYS A 94 12.14 4.44 9.75
C CYS A 94 13.37 4.57 8.84
N SER A 95 13.44 3.82 7.77
CA SER A 95 14.62 3.85 6.90
C SER A 95 14.64 5.07 5.98
N ILE A 96 13.52 5.41 5.34
CA ILE A 96 13.50 6.49 4.33
C ILE A 96 13.44 7.87 5.00
N ALA A 97 12.67 8.06 6.10
CA ALA A 97 12.58 9.35 6.76
C ALA A 97 13.71 9.58 7.77
N PHE A 98 14.11 8.55 8.50
CA PHE A 98 15.04 8.65 9.65
C PHE A 98 16.37 7.95 9.45
N ASP A 99 16.58 7.34 8.28
CA ASP A 99 17.79 6.60 7.91
C ASP A 99 18.20 5.49 8.89
N GLN A 100 17.21 4.87 9.53
CA GLN A 100 17.43 3.76 10.45
C GLN A 100 17.56 2.44 9.69
N PRO A 101 18.35 1.48 10.17
CA PRO A 101 18.60 0.21 9.50
C PRO A 101 17.39 -0.76 9.67
N GLN A 102 16.22 -0.30 9.23
CA GLN A 102 14.99 -1.09 9.24
C GLN A 102 14.71 -1.67 7.87
N PRO A 103 14.43 -2.98 7.78
CA PRO A 103 14.15 -3.63 6.51
C PRO A 103 12.77 -3.25 5.96
N ILE A 104 12.65 -3.33 4.65
CA ILE A 104 11.39 -3.28 3.92
C ILE A 104 11.19 -4.57 3.13
N LEU A 105 9.93 -5.00 2.98
CA LEU A 105 9.60 -6.17 2.19
C LEU A 105 8.22 -6.00 1.55
N ASP A 106 8.17 -5.35 0.40
CA ASP A 106 6.99 -5.23 -0.47
C ASP A 106 7.05 -6.24 -1.63
N GLY A 107 6.05 -6.24 -2.50
CA GLY A 107 6.03 -7.13 -3.66
C GLY A 107 7.20 -6.93 -4.64
N ASN A 108 7.79 -5.73 -4.71
CA ASN A 108 8.95 -5.44 -5.53
C ASN A 108 10.22 -6.03 -4.91
N VAL A 109 10.44 -5.75 -3.63
CA VAL A 109 11.60 -6.26 -2.87
C VAL A 109 11.55 -7.78 -2.77
N ILE A 110 10.40 -8.39 -2.49
CA ILE A 110 10.21 -9.85 -2.51
C ILE A 110 10.70 -10.42 -3.85
N ARG A 111 10.26 -9.86 -4.96
CA ARG A 111 10.64 -10.31 -6.30
C ARG A 111 12.13 -10.16 -6.57
N VAL A 112 12.71 -9.03 -6.19
CA VAL A 112 14.17 -8.80 -6.34
C VAL A 112 14.94 -9.82 -5.52
N LEU A 113 14.65 -9.96 -4.23
CA LEU A 113 15.40 -10.85 -3.34
C LEU A 113 15.22 -12.33 -3.71
N THR A 114 14.00 -12.76 -4.08
CA THR A 114 13.78 -14.14 -4.53
C THR A 114 14.58 -14.47 -5.78
N ARG A 115 14.64 -13.57 -6.75
CA ARG A 115 15.42 -13.75 -7.98
C ARG A 115 16.93 -13.64 -7.73
N LEU A 116 17.35 -12.64 -6.97
CA LEU A 116 18.76 -12.43 -6.65
C LEU A 116 19.37 -13.64 -5.95
N CYS A 117 18.69 -14.16 -4.93
CA CYS A 117 19.18 -15.26 -4.09
C CYS A 117 18.65 -16.65 -4.51
N GLY A 118 17.88 -16.78 -5.60
CA GLY A 118 17.35 -18.06 -6.07
C GLY A 118 16.37 -18.72 -5.10
N ILE A 119 15.55 -17.98 -4.37
CA ILE A 119 14.63 -18.52 -3.37
C ILE A 119 13.36 -19.01 -4.06
N ALA A 120 13.21 -20.35 -4.17
CA ALA A 120 12.11 -20.99 -4.90
C ALA A 120 10.79 -21.10 -4.10
N GLY A 121 10.81 -20.96 -2.78
CA GLY A 121 9.61 -21.07 -1.94
C GLY A 121 8.58 -19.97 -2.21
N ASN A 122 7.32 -20.26 -1.84
CA ASN A 122 6.25 -19.27 -1.93
C ASN A 122 6.43 -18.18 -0.86
N PRO A 123 6.56 -16.89 -1.23
CA PRO A 123 6.73 -15.79 -0.29
C PRO A 123 5.58 -15.59 0.71
N CYS A 124 4.41 -16.13 0.42
CA CYS A 124 3.27 -16.10 1.34
C CYS A 124 3.35 -17.17 2.44
N GLU A 125 4.24 -18.14 2.32
CA GLU A 125 4.47 -19.15 3.35
C GLU A 125 5.36 -18.59 4.45
N GLN A 126 5.01 -18.87 5.70
CA GLN A 126 5.68 -18.31 6.87
C GLN A 126 7.20 -18.48 6.85
N LYS A 127 7.69 -19.69 6.51
CA LYS A 127 9.13 -20.00 6.45
C LYS A 127 9.85 -19.15 5.40
N THR A 128 9.30 -19.07 4.19
CA THR A 128 9.90 -18.28 3.10
C THR A 128 9.82 -16.79 3.40
N ASN A 129 8.69 -16.32 3.92
CA ASN A 129 8.51 -14.94 4.32
C ASN A 129 9.50 -14.51 5.42
N ALA A 130 9.65 -15.32 6.47
CA ALA A 130 10.61 -15.06 7.54
C ALA A 130 12.06 -14.98 7.02
N ARG A 131 12.44 -15.89 6.10
CA ARG A 131 13.76 -15.86 5.44
C ARG A 131 13.98 -14.57 4.64
N LEU A 132 12.97 -14.11 3.91
CA LEU A 132 13.05 -12.87 3.13
C LEU A 132 13.18 -11.65 4.03
N TRP A 133 12.44 -11.58 5.14
CA TRP A 133 12.58 -10.51 6.12
C TRP A 133 13.96 -10.50 6.79
N HIS A 134 14.49 -11.68 7.10
CA HIS A 134 15.84 -11.80 7.67
C HIS A 134 16.90 -11.31 6.68
N LEU A 135 16.84 -11.76 5.43
CA LEU A 135 17.73 -11.31 4.38
C LEU A 135 17.66 -9.79 4.15
N ALA A 136 16.44 -9.23 4.08
CA ALA A 136 16.28 -7.78 3.94
C ALA A 136 16.89 -7.02 5.13
N LYS A 137 16.79 -7.58 6.34
CA LYS A 137 17.40 -6.99 7.54
C LYS A 137 18.92 -7.02 7.47
N GLU A 138 19.51 -8.16 7.13
CA GLU A 138 20.98 -8.28 6.99
C GLU A 138 21.52 -7.29 5.96
N LEU A 139 20.88 -7.19 4.79
CA LEU A 139 21.33 -6.30 3.73
C LEU A 139 21.26 -4.82 4.11
N VAL A 140 20.20 -4.37 4.80
CA VAL A 140 20.11 -2.96 5.21
C VAL A 140 21.08 -2.65 6.37
N LEU A 141 21.39 -3.62 7.23
CA LEU A 141 22.42 -3.47 8.27
C LEU A 141 23.80 -3.33 7.64
N GLN A 142 24.13 -4.17 6.66
CA GLN A 142 25.39 -4.05 5.90
C GLN A 142 25.49 -2.70 5.18
N ALA A 143 24.38 -2.22 4.59
CA ALA A 143 24.37 -0.90 3.96
C ALA A 143 24.66 0.22 4.99
N ALA A 144 24.15 0.11 6.22
CA ALA A 144 24.44 1.07 7.28
C ALA A 144 25.94 1.09 7.68
N GLU A 145 26.59 -0.08 7.67
CA GLU A 145 27.99 -0.22 8.07
C GLU A 145 28.97 0.28 6.99
N THR A 146 28.61 0.17 5.70
CA THR A 146 29.50 0.57 4.59
C THR A 146 29.73 2.07 4.51
N ASP A 147 28.92 2.87 5.18
CA ASP A 147 29.02 4.34 5.17
C ASP A 147 29.73 4.91 6.42
N THR A 148 30.42 4.09 7.19
CA THR A 148 31.42 4.58 8.17
C THR A 148 32.50 5.31 7.37
N PRO A 149 32.72 6.63 7.59
CA PRO A 149 33.64 7.40 6.77
C PRO A 149 35.08 6.86 6.92
N THR A 150 35.53 6.11 5.93
CA THR A 150 36.98 5.91 5.76
C THR A 150 37.62 7.26 5.43
N SER A 151 38.84 7.49 5.88
CA SER A 151 39.57 8.76 5.69
C SER A 151 39.55 9.32 4.26
N ALA A 152 39.37 8.48 3.25
CA ALA A 152 39.19 8.86 1.84
C ALA A 152 37.78 9.46 1.53
N SER A 153 36.75 9.10 2.25
CA SER A 153 35.38 9.57 2.05
C SER A 153 35.17 11.00 2.59
N LEU A 154 35.98 11.47 3.53
CA LEU A 154 35.92 12.84 4.07
C LEU A 154 36.18 13.94 3.01
N HIS A 155 36.89 13.60 1.92
CA HIS A 155 37.13 14.55 0.83
C HIS A 155 35.93 14.63 -0.16
N ALA A 156 35.21 13.53 -0.36
CA ALA A 156 34.03 13.49 -1.26
C ALA A 156 32.81 14.15 -0.65
N SER A 157 32.64 14.08 0.68
CA SER A 157 31.47 14.65 1.39
C SER A 157 31.48 16.18 1.46
N ARG A 158 32.57 16.85 1.10
CA ARG A 158 32.64 18.32 0.95
C ARG A 158 31.93 18.88 -0.28
N ILE A 159 31.54 18.02 -1.24
CA ILE A 159 30.94 18.44 -2.51
C ILE A 159 29.38 18.33 -2.47
N THR A 160 28.82 17.53 -1.58
CA THR A 160 27.36 17.40 -1.43
C THR A 160 26.94 17.80 -0.02
N HIS A 161 26.09 18.81 0.09
CA HIS A 161 25.58 19.35 1.36
C HIS A 161 24.63 18.43 2.13
N HIS A 162 24.57 17.14 1.80
CA HIS A 162 23.72 16.18 2.48
C HIS A 162 24.57 15.07 3.10
N ALA A 163 24.36 14.83 4.41
CA ALA A 163 24.88 13.65 5.07
C ALA A 163 24.45 12.37 4.32
N PRO A 164 25.36 11.37 4.22
CA PRO A 164 25.01 10.08 3.65
C PRO A 164 23.80 9.49 4.34
N ARG A 165 22.92 8.84 3.57
CA ARG A 165 21.69 8.20 4.05
C ARG A 165 21.61 6.77 3.52
N PRO A 166 22.51 5.89 3.96
CA PRO A 166 22.72 4.57 3.37
C PRO A 166 21.50 3.66 3.45
N CYS A 167 20.80 3.65 4.59
CA CYS A 167 19.59 2.83 4.76
C CYS A 167 18.46 3.29 3.84
N SER A 168 18.27 4.60 3.77
CA SER A 168 17.27 5.22 2.90
C SER A 168 17.55 4.94 1.43
N GLN A 169 18.79 5.16 0.99
CA GLN A 169 19.21 4.94 -0.39
C GLN A 169 19.12 3.47 -0.78
N PHE A 170 19.57 2.57 0.09
CA PHE A 170 19.50 1.13 -0.14
C PHE A 170 18.08 0.64 -0.33
N ASN A 171 17.18 0.96 0.60
CA ASN A 171 15.79 0.51 0.54
C ASN A 171 15.05 1.10 -0.67
N GLN A 172 15.24 2.38 -0.97
CA GLN A 172 14.66 3.01 -2.16
C GLN A 172 15.20 2.37 -3.46
N SER A 173 16.51 2.12 -3.54
CA SER A 173 17.11 1.45 -4.70
C SER A 173 16.57 0.05 -4.93
N LEU A 174 16.32 -0.73 -3.86
CA LEU A 174 15.68 -2.05 -3.97
C LEU A 174 14.25 -1.96 -4.51
N MET A 175 13.44 -1.04 -3.99
CA MET A 175 12.09 -0.83 -4.48
C MET A 175 12.07 -0.39 -5.94
N GLU A 176 12.92 0.57 -6.31
CA GLU A 176 13.03 1.10 -7.65
C GLU A 176 13.53 0.06 -8.65
N LEU A 177 14.54 -0.72 -8.28
CA LEU A 177 15.03 -1.85 -9.08
C LEU A 177 13.89 -2.83 -9.39
N GLY A 178 13.06 -3.14 -8.39
CA GLY A 178 11.88 -4.00 -8.56
C GLY A 178 10.81 -3.37 -9.44
N ALA A 179 10.56 -2.07 -9.28
CA ALA A 179 9.53 -1.37 -10.05
C ALA A 179 9.91 -1.14 -11.51
N LEU A 180 11.17 -0.81 -11.80
CA LEU A 180 11.62 -0.32 -13.10
C LEU A 180 12.40 -1.35 -13.92
N VAL A 181 13.19 -2.21 -13.29
CA VAL A 181 14.12 -3.13 -13.98
C VAL A 181 13.68 -4.59 -13.78
N CYS A 182 13.60 -5.06 -12.53
CA CYS A 182 13.25 -6.42 -12.20
C CYS A 182 11.71 -6.61 -12.17
N THR A 183 11.04 -6.29 -13.26
CA THR A 183 9.57 -6.31 -13.36
C THR A 183 9.00 -7.72 -13.34
N PRO A 184 7.68 -7.90 -13.03
CA PRO A 184 7.08 -9.23 -12.92
C PRO A 184 7.11 -10.04 -14.22
N ARG A 185 6.71 -9.44 -15.34
CA ARG A 185 6.51 -10.16 -16.62
C ARG A 185 7.69 -10.01 -17.58
N GLN A 186 8.29 -8.83 -17.66
CA GLN A 186 9.34 -8.50 -18.63
C GLN A 186 10.54 -7.85 -17.91
N PRO A 187 11.28 -8.61 -17.11
CA PRO A 187 12.45 -8.08 -16.41
C PRO A 187 13.58 -7.75 -17.41
N ARG A 188 14.20 -6.59 -17.24
CA ARG A 188 15.27 -6.09 -18.11
C ARG A 188 16.64 -6.50 -17.57
N CYS A 189 16.94 -7.81 -17.59
CA CYS A 189 18.16 -8.36 -17.00
C CYS A 189 19.44 -7.84 -17.68
N GLY A 190 19.38 -7.52 -18.99
CA GLY A 190 20.55 -6.99 -19.74
C GLY A 190 21.03 -5.62 -19.26
N VAL A 191 20.18 -4.81 -18.64
CA VAL A 191 20.53 -3.50 -18.07
C VAL A 191 20.49 -3.48 -16.53
N CYS A 192 20.33 -4.66 -15.91
CA CYS A 192 20.27 -4.75 -14.46
C CYS A 192 21.66 -4.62 -13.83
N PRO A 193 21.90 -3.65 -12.93
CA PRO A 193 23.22 -3.41 -12.37
C PRO A 193 23.75 -4.58 -11.53
N ILE A 194 22.85 -5.42 -11.01
CA ILE A 194 23.21 -6.59 -10.19
C ILE A 194 23.03 -7.94 -10.93
N ALA A 195 22.91 -7.93 -12.26
CA ALA A 195 22.66 -9.15 -13.06
C ALA A 195 23.74 -10.22 -12.85
N LYS A 196 25.00 -9.82 -12.73
CA LYS A 196 26.16 -10.74 -12.52
C LYS A 196 26.05 -11.57 -11.23
N HIS A 197 25.40 -11.01 -10.21
CA HIS A 197 25.20 -11.65 -8.90
C HIS A 197 23.86 -12.39 -8.81
N CYS A 198 22.97 -12.22 -9.80
CA CYS A 198 21.61 -12.76 -9.76
C CYS A 198 21.58 -14.25 -10.09
N VAL A 199 21.19 -15.07 -9.11
CA VAL A 199 21.06 -16.52 -9.28
C VAL A 199 20.01 -16.86 -10.34
N ALA A 200 18.84 -16.22 -10.30
CA ALA A 200 17.78 -16.47 -11.27
C ALA A 200 18.19 -16.11 -12.71
N CYS A 201 18.96 -15.05 -12.89
CA CYS A 201 19.48 -14.68 -14.23
C CYS A 201 20.45 -15.72 -14.76
N ARG A 202 21.39 -16.17 -13.94
CA ARG A 202 22.41 -17.17 -14.34
C ARG A 202 21.82 -18.55 -14.60
N GLN A 203 20.74 -18.92 -13.90
CA GLN A 203 20.11 -20.24 -13.98
C GLN A 203 18.85 -20.28 -14.85
N GLY A 204 18.47 -19.17 -15.50
CA GLY A 204 17.27 -19.12 -16.34
C GLY A 204 15.94 -19.19 -15.56
N LEU A 205 15.95 -18.89 -14.24
CA LEU A 205 14.80 -19.02 -13.36
C LEU A 205 13.96 -17.73 -13.22
N VAL A 206 14.28 -16.68 -13.97
CA VAL A 206 13.71 -15.34 -13.80
C VAL A 206 12.19 -15.32 -13.92
N HIS A 207 11.63 -16.17 -14.79
CA HIS A 207 10.16 -16.26 -14.99
C HIS A 207 9.47 -17.22 -14.02
N GLN A 208 10.24 -18.05 -13.31
CA GLN A 208 9.71 -18.99 -12.31
C GLN A 208 9.69 -18.39 -10.91
N LEU A 209 10.52 -17.35 -10.66
CA LEU A 209 10.63 -16.71 -9.36
C LEU A 209 9.98 -15.31 -9.34
N PRO A 210 9.28 -14.98 -8.26
CA PRO A 210 8.99 -15.80 -7.06
C PRO A 210 8.01 -16.94 -7.34
N GLY A 211 8.14 -18.05 -6.60
CA GLY A 211 7.21 -19.18 -6.64
C GLY A 211 5.85 -18.78 -6.05
N LEU A 212 4.90 -18.40 -6.88
CA LEU A 212 3.57 -17.97 -6.45
C LEU A 212 2.60 -19.16 -6.46
N ARG A 213 1.74 -19.24 -5.43
CA ARG A 213 0.57 -20.15 -5.50
C ARG A 213 -0.30 -19.80 -6.70
N ARG A 214 -0.89 -20.84 -7.32
CA ARG A 214 -2.00 -20.61 -8.27
C ARG A 214 -3.05 -19.73 -7.60
N ARG A 215 -3.49 -18.69 -8.29
CA ARG A 215 -4.59 -17.84 -7.83
C ARG A 215 -5.80 -18.71 -7.53
N VAL A 216 -6.38 -18.54 -6.34
CA VAL A 216 -7.69 -19.13 -6.04
C VAL A 216 -8.68 -18.65 -7.11
N ARG A 217 -9.49 -19.57 -7.63
CA ARG A 217 -10.55 -19.20 -8.59
C ARG A 217 -11.45 -18.16 -7.95
N VAL A 218 -11.64 -17.07 -8.65
CA VAL A 218 -12.59 -16.03 -8.25
C VAL A 218 -13.99 -16.64 -8.34
N THR A 219 -14.76 -16.58 -7.25
CA THR A 219 -16.16 -16.96 -7.27
C THR A 219 -16.96 -15.75 -7.80
N PRO A 220 -17.63 -15.88 -8.96
CA PRO A 220 -18.48 -14.80 -9.47
C PRO A 220 -19.65 -14.59 -8.50
N ARG A 221 -19.92 -13.34 -8.15
CA ARG A 221 -21.06 -12.95 -7.31
C ARG A 221 -21.92 -11.99 -8.12
N ARG A 222 -23.23 -12.19 -8.07
CA ARG A 222 -24.22 -11.41 -8.80
C ARG A 222 -24.94 -10.48 -7.81
N PHE A 223 -24.95 -9.19 -8.11
CA PHE A 223 -25.65 -8.19 -7.30
C PHE A 223 -26.66 -7.46 -8.17
N VAL A 224 -27.78 -7.10 -7.56
CA VAL A 224 -28.76 -6.16 -8.12
C VAL A 224 -28.77 -4.91 -7.24
N ALA A 225 -28.66 -3.73 -7.86
CA ALA A 225 -28.81 -2.45 -7.18
C ALA A 225 -30.10 -1.76 -7.68
N PHE A 226 -30.84 -1.15 -6.77
CA PHE A 226 -32.09 -0.47 -7.06
C PHE A 226 -31.92 1.04 -6.96
N VAL A 227 -32.12 1.73 -8.05
CA VAL A 227 -32.10 3.20 -8.11
C VAL A 227 -33.54 3.70 -7.97
N ALA A 228 -33.90 4.11 -6.76
CA ALA A 228 -35.20 4.71 -6.50
C ALA A 228 -35.03 6.23 -6.36
N HIS A 229 -35.86 7.01 -7.04
CA HIS A 229 -35.83 8.47 -6.95
C HIS A 229 -37.24 9.05 -6.80
N ARG A 230 -37.33 10.20 -6.12
CA ARG A 230 -38.54 10.99 -5.99
C ARG A 230 -38.18 12.47 -5.96
N ARG A 231 -38.80 13.26 -6.84
CA ARG A 231 -38.57 14.73 -6.91
C ARG A 231 -37.10 15.13 -6.99
N GLY A 232 -36.31 14.41 -7.79
CA GLY A 232 -34.87 14.67 -7.98
C GLY A 232 -33.96 14.15 -6.85
N LEU A 233 -34.51 13.53 -5.81
CA LEU A 233 -33.75 12.92 -4.73
C LEU A 233 -33.65 11.42 -4.93
N PHE A 234 -32.45 10.86 -4.70
CA PHE A 234 -32.19 9.44 -4.78
C PHE A 234 -32.19 8.79 -3.39
N LEU A 235 -32.76 7.60 -3.32
CA LEU A 235 -32.66 6.78 -2.11
C LEU A 235 -31.27 6.13 -2.07
N VAL A 236 -30.52 6.44 -1.03
CA VAL A 236 -29.21 5.83 -0.76
C VAL A 236 -29.17 5.37 0.68
N ARG A 237 -28.33 4.37 0.97
CA ARG A 237 -28.04 3.91 2.33
C ARG A 237 -26.54 3.99 2.60
N GLN A 238 -26.18 4.23 3.85
CA GLN A 238 -24.78 4.17 4.27
C GLN A 238 -24.42 2.73 4.65
N ARG A 239 -23.29 2.24 4.10
CA ARG A 239 -22.78 0.89 4.44
C ARG A 239 -22.39 0.83 5.92
N PRO A 240 -22.74 -0.27 6.61
CA PRO A 240 -22.42 -0.43 8.03
C PRO A 240 -20.93 -0.52 8.28
N ALA A 241 -20.52 -0.26 9.51
CA ALA A 241 -19.15 -0.49 9.96
C ALA A 241 -18.75 -1.97 9.83
N GLY A 242 -17.46 -2.25 9.65
CA GLY A 242 -16.90 -3.60 9.59
C GLY A 242 -16.98 -4.31 8.23
N GLY A 243 -17.74 -3.81 7.27
CA GLY A 243 -17.86 -4.37 5.92
C GLY A 243 -16.87 -3.75 4.91
N VAL A 244 -16.79 -4.37 3.73
CA VAL A 244 -16.07 -3.79 2.58
C VAL A 244 -16.71 -2.46 2.21
N ASN A 245 -15.87 -1.41 2.03
CA ASN A 245 -16.32 -0.04 1.76
C ASN A 245 -17.26 0.55 2.83
N ALA A 246 -17.05 0.20 4.11
CA ALA A 246 -17.80 0.73 5.24
C ALA A 246 -17.91 2.27 5.22
N HIS A 247 -19.08 2.78 5.63
CA HIS A 247 -19.43 4.21 5.68
C HIS A 247 -19.55 4.92 4.31
N LEU A 248 -19.36 4.24 3.19
CA LEU A 248 -19.70 4.81 1.88
C LEU A 248 -21.22 4.72 1.66
N TRP A 249 -21.74 5.67 0.87
CA TRP A 249 -23.10 5.67 0.43
C TRP A 249 -23.25 4.80 -0.80
N GLU A 250 -24.32 4.01 -0.85
CA GLU A 250 -24.64 3.13 -1.98
C GLU A 250 -26.13 3.15 -2.26
N PHE A 251 -26.51 2.82 -3.48
CA PHE A 251 -27.88 2.45 -3.77
C PHE A 251 -28.22 1.14 -3.04
N PRO A 252 -29.48 1.00 -2.53
CA PRO A 252 -29.92 -0.26 -1.96
C PRO A 252 -29.65 -1.41 -2.92
N ASN A 253 -28.97 -2.44 -2.46
CA ASN A 253 -28.57 -3.59 -3.27
C ASN A 253 -28.68 -4.88 -2.48
N LEU A 254 -28.79 -5.99 -3.21
CA LEU A 254 -28.85 -7.33 -2.67
C LEU A 254 -27.98 -8.27 -3.53
N GLU A 255 -27.35 -9.22 -2.90
CA GLU A 255 -26.70 -10.32 -3.60
C GLU A 255 -27.76 -11.35 -4.02
N LEU A 256 -27.73 -11.73 -5.29
CA LEU A 256 -28.63 -12.73 -5.85
C LEU A 256 -27.93 -14.07 -5.97
N SER A 257 -28.63 -15.15 -5.68
CA SER A 257 -28.19 -16.49 -6.07
C SER A 257 -28.14 -16.60 -7.61
N PRO A 258 -27.30 -17.50 -8.16
CA PRO A 258 -27.19 -17.65 -9.63
C PRO A 258 -28.53 -17.88 -10.31
N ASP A 259 -29.45 -18.61 -9.66
CA ASP A 259 -30.75 -19.02 -10.20
C ASP A 259 -31.90 -18.07 -9.80
N ASP A 260 -31.60 -17.01 -9.03
CA ASP A 260 -32.62 -16.10 -8.55
C ASP A 260 -33.02 -15.09 -9.65
N SER A 261 -34.28 -15.14 -10.04
CA SER A 261 -34.89 -14.26 -11.03
C SER A 261 -35.98 -13.33 -10.45
N ASP A 262 -36.32 -13.46 -9.15
CA ASP A 262 -37.35 -12.63 -8.51
C ASP A 262 -36.80 -11.23 -8.14
N LEU A 263 -36.67 -10.38 -9.16
CA LEU A 263 -36.24 -8.99 -8.96
C LEU A 263 -37.25 -8.15 -8.15
N LYS A 264 -38.55 -8.49 -8.14
CA LYS A 264 -39.56 -7.77 -7.33
C LYS A 264 -39.42 -8.11 -5.84
N GLY A 265 -39.18 -9.37 -5.53
CA GLY A 265 -38.87 -9.81 -4.16
C GLY A 265 -37.56 -9.21 -3.66
N ALA A 266 -36.52 -9.24 -4.48
CA ALA A 266 -35.23 -8.62 -4.18
C ALA A 266 -35.38 -7.10 -3.94
N ALA A 267 -36.13 -6.39 -4.76
CA ALA A 267 -36.40 -4.96 -4.60
C ALA A 267 -37.17 -4.68 -3.28
N ARG A 268 -38.18 -5.51 -2.92
CA ARG A 268 -38.88 -5.38 -1.65
C ARG A 268 -37.91 -5.53 -0.46
N SER A 269 -37.04 -6.50 -0.51
CA SER A 269 -36.03 -6.74 0.53
C SER A 269 -35.03 -5.58 0.65
N ALA A 270 -34.54 -5.06 -0.47
CA ALA A 270 -33.52 -4.01 -0.49
C ALA A 270 -34.09 -2.60 -0.16
N LEU A 271 -35.33 -2.30 -0.62
CA LEU A 271 -35.97 -0.98 -0.50
C LEU A 271 -36.88 -0.86 0.70
N GLY A 272 -37.32 -1.98 1.31
CA GLY A 272 -38.37 -2.03 2.36
C GLY A 272 -39.80 -1.78 1.85
N VAL A 273 -39.96 -1.57 0.54
CA VAL A 273 -41.25 -1.32 -0.12
C VAL A 273 -41.37 -2.15 -1.39
N ARG A 274 -42.60 -2.56 -1.74
CA ARG A 274 -42.85 -3.29 -2.99
C ARG A 274 -42.99 -2.32 -4.17
N PRO A 275 -42.10 -2.35 -5.14
CA PRO A 275 -42.18 -1.48 -6.31
C PRO A 275 -43.39 -1.91 -7.19
N ARG A 276 -44.02 -0.94 -7.84
CA ARG A 276 -45.05 -1.19 -8.86
C ARG A 276 -44.45 -1.66 -10.17
N THR A 277 -43.42 -0.99 -10.60
CA THR A 277 -42.64 -1.28 -11.84
C THR A 277 -41.16 -1.31 -11.52
N LEU A 278 -40.43 -2.10 -12.28
CA LEU A 278 -38.96 -2.13 -12.33
C LEU A 278 -38.55 -2.01 -13.78
N GLU A 279 -37.64 -1.10 -14.06
CA GLU A 279 -37.07 -0.89 -15.39
C GLU A 279 -35.54 -1.09 -15.30
N PRO A 280 -34.92 -1.81 -16.24
CA PRO A 280 -33.47 -1.91 -16.31
C PRO A 280 -32.87 -0.54 -16.67
N LEU A 281 -31.71 -0.21 -16.05
CA LEU A 281 -30.94 0.98 -16.37
C LEU A 281 -29.88 0.65 -17.44
#